data_6c1187724fefdf1b442b41a153fb7667
#
_entry.id   6c1187724fefdf1b442b41a153fb7667
#
_cell.length_a   1.000
_cell.length_b   1.000
_cell.length_c   1.000
_cell.angle_alpha   90.00
_cell.angle_beta   90.00
_cell.angle_gamma   90.00
#
_symmetry.space_group_name_H-M   'P 1'
#
loop_
_entity.id
_entity.type
_entity.pdbx_description
1 polymer ?
#
loop_
_entity_poly.entity_id
_entity_poly.type
_entity_poly.pdbx_seq_one_letter_code
_entity_poly.pdbx_strand_id
1 'polypeptide(L)'
;MNRLRHYFFLLVIPVCWFSCSPKYSPITNTGAATTGFDHPAWSSRSNIYEVNLRQYSQEGTIKAFEKSLPRLKEMGVEILWFMPITPIGLKDRKMDETQLGSYYAVKNYKEVNPEFGTMADWKQMVKNAHNMGFKVITDWVANHSAPDNPWMTTHPAFYERDSSGNFVSPYDWTDTRKLNYTNRELRDSMISAMKFWINETGIDGFRCDVAESVPADFWKECITELRKIKDVFMLAEGERPELHYAGFDATYAWSVMGPMAEVYQGKRSLASFDSVLNRNISNYPVNAFRTYFTTNHDENSWNGTEFEKYGDAYKALAVFTQTFYQSIPLVYSGQEVPNKKRLKFFVKDPIEWNKFEMAPFYSTLLHLRKNNAALAADAGYKKLSTANDIAVFAYMRQSKKDKVAVILNLSGEPQHFTIKENDIYGNAVNVFTGEKQKLIRDFVYELKPWDYVVYEFK
;
A
#
# COMPACT_ATOMS: atom_id res chain seq x y z
N MET A 1 -64.10 15.25 58.74
CA MET A 1 -62.72 15.45 58.40
C MET A 1 -62.27 14.22 57.57
N ASN A 2 -62.39 14.34 56.23
CA ASN A 2 -62.17 13.26 55.29
C ASN A 2 -60.69 13.31 54.81
N ARG A 3 -60.00 12.22 54.98
CA ARG A 3 -58.70 11.98 54.36
C ARG A 3 -58.88 11.25 53.04
N LEU A 4 -58.62 11.90 51.90
CA LEU A 4 -58.50 11.28 50.58
C LEU A 4 -57.14 10.53 50.52
N ARG A 5 -57.18 9.25 50.19
CA ARG A 5 -56.01 8.43 49.82
C ARG A 5 -55.92 8.43 48.29
N HIS A 6 -54.83 8.99 47.76
CA HIS A 6 -54.46 8.88 46.37
C HIS A 6 -53.69 7.56 46.15
N TYR A 7 -54.24 6.72 45.28
CA TYR A 7 -53.56 5.55 44.72
C TYR A 7 -52.81 5.96 43.50
N PHE A 8 -51.47 5.85 43.53
CA PHE A 8 -50.62 5.92 42.34
C PHE A 8 -50.57 4.57 41.69
N PHE A 9 -51.11 4.42 40.47
CA PHE A 9 -50.92 3.29 39.61
C PHE A 9 -49.61 3.44 38.85
N LEU A 10 -48.59 2.65 39.15
CA LEU A 10 -47.40 2.51 38.36
C LEU A 10 -47.68 1.65 37.13
N LEU A 11 -47.79 2.26 35.97
CA LEU A 11 -47.80 1.57 34.71
C LEU A 11 -46.40 1.11 34.37
N VAL A 12 -46.13 -0.18 34.52
CA VAL A 12 -44.88 -0.81 34.05
C VAL A 12 -45.05 -1.09 32.56
N ILE A 13 -44.43 -0.26 31.71
CA ILE A 13 -44.34 -0.51 30.26
C ILE A 13 -43.18 -1.47 30.05
N PRO A 14 -43.39 -2.68 29.48
CA PRO A 14 -42.26 -3.53 29.13
C PRO A 14 -41.51 -2.91 27.93
N VAL A 15 -40.31 -2.43 28.17
CA VAL A 15 -39.36 -2.04 27.09
C VAL A 15 -38.87 -3.32 26.44
N CYS A 16 -39.49 -3.69 25.33
CA CYS A 16 -38.96 -4.71 24.43
C CYS A 16 -37.68 -4.15 23.78
N TRP A 17 -36.54 -4.59 24.22
CA TRP A 17 -35.28 -4.39 23.52
C TRP A 17 -35.30 -5.26 22.25
N PHE A 18 -35.72 -4.66 21.13
CA PHE A 18 -35.40 -5.24 19.82
C PHE A 18 -33.92 -5.03 19.58
N SER A 19 -33.13 -6.07 19.84
CA SER A 19 -31.75 -6.18 19.35
C SER A 19 -31.81 -6.31 17.82
N CYS A 20 -31.83 -5.17 17.11
CA CYS A 20 -31.53 -5.14 15.69
C CYS A 20 -30.03 -5.36 15.51
N SER A 21 -29.61 -6.62 15.45
CA SER A 21 -28.34 -6.96 14.83
C SER A 21 -28.45 -6.58 13.35
N PRO A 22 -27.58 -5.72 12.82
CA PRO A 22 -27.60 -5.42 11.39
C PRO A 22 -27.31 -6.73 10.64
N LYS A 23 -28.29 -7.21 9.87
CA LYS A 23 -28.08 -8.27 8.90
C LYS A 23 -27.18 -7.69 7.80
N TYR A 24 -25.86 -7.93 7.90
CA TYR A 24 -24.96 -7.63 6.81
C TYR A 24 -25.28 -8.53 5.63
N SER A 25 -25.87 -7.94 4.61
CA SER A 25 -25.92 -8.57 3.29
C SER A 25 -24.49 -8.61 2.73
N PRO A 26 -24.09 -9.69 2.04
CA PRO A 26 -22.81 -9.69 1.35
C PRO A 26 -22.77 -8.50 0.38
N ILE A 27 -21.70 -7.71 0.40
CA ILE A 27 -21.50 -6.63 -0.55
C ILE A 27 -21.27 -7.29 -1.92
N THR A 28 -22.33 -7.60 -2.61
CA THR A 28 -22.31 -7.74 -4.06
C THR A 28 -22.25 -6.32 -4.57
N ASN A 29 -21.09 -5.90 -5.06
CA ASN A 29 -20.83 -4.58 -5.60
C ASN A 29 -21.62 -4.39 -6.92
N THR A 30 -22.93 -4.34 -6.83
CA THR A 30 -23.82 -4.05 -7.96
C THR A 30 -24.19 -2.58 -7.91
N GLY A 31 -23.35 -1.70 -8.50
CA GLY A 31 -23.74 -0.33 -8.74
C GLY A 31 -22.75 0.79 -8.40
N ALA A 32 -21.56 0.51 -7.91
CA ALA A 32 -20.54 1.56 -7.77
C ALA A 32 -19.96 1.93 -9.14
N ALA A 33 -19.71 3.23 -9.36
CA ALA A 33 -19.11 3.72 -10.60
C ALA A 33 -17.72 3.12 -10.82
N THR A 34 -17.37 2.87 -12.09
CA THR A 34 -16.01 2.51 -12.48
C THR A 34 -15.19 3.77 -12.79
N THR A 35 -13.87 3.66 -12.81
CA THR A 35 -12.97 4.78 -13.14
C THR A 35 -13.09 5.23 -14.61
N GLY A 36 -13.63 4.42 -15.48
CA GLY A 36 -13.76 4.71 -16.91
C GLY A 36 -12.48 4.48 -17.71
N PHE A 37 -11.45 3.84 -17.13
CA PHE A 37 -10.26 3.38 -17.85
C PHE A 37 -9.86 1.97 -17.39
N ASP A 38 -9.09 1.28 -18.21
CA ASP A 38 -8.55 -0.05 -17.89
C ASP A 38 -7.19 0.07 -17.22
N HIS A 39 -6.93 -0.80 -16.24
CA HIS A 39 -5.61 -0.97 -15.66
C HIS A 39 -4.68 -1.74 -16.60
N PRO A 40 -3.36 -1.56 -16.49
CA PRO A 40 -2.42 -2.43 -17.22
C PRO A 40 -2.75 -3.90 -16.93
N ALA A 41 -2.92 -4.70 -17.98
CA ALA A 41 -3.43 -6.08 -17.88
C ALA A 41 -2.62 -6.99 -16.93
N TRP A 42 -1.34 -6.65 -16.73
CA TRP A 42 -0.44 -7.37 -15.82
C TRP A 42 -0.60 -6.99 -14.34
N SER A 43 -1.30 -5.87 -14.01
CA SER A 43 -1.23 -5.25 -12.69
C SER A 43 -2.10 -5.92 -11.62
N SER A 44 -3.28 -6.45 -11.96
CA SER A 44 -4.29 -6.89 -10.97
C SER A 44 -3.79 -8.01 -10.05
N ARG A 45 -2.84 -8.84 -10.48
CA ARG A 45 -2.20 -9.89 -9.67
C ARG A 45 -0.79 -9.56 -9.21
N SER A 46 -0.31 -8.37 -9.54
CA SER A 46 1.04 -7.95 -9.14
C SER A 46 1.11 -7.60 -7.66
N ASN A 47 2.32 -7.53 -7.17
CA ASN A 47 2.74 -7.04 -5.87
C ASN A 47 3.85 -6.02 -6.08
N ILE A 48 4.09 -5.17 -5.08
CA ILE A 48 5.12 -4.14 -5.11
C ILE A 48 6.22 -4.49 -4.11
N TYR A 49 7.47 -4.38 -4.54
CA TYR A 49 8.63 -4.38 -3.66
C TYR A 49 9.27 -3.00 -3.72
N GLU A 50 9.25 -2.30 -2.59
CA GLU A 50 9.79 -0.95 -2.46
C GLU A 50 11.29 -0.99 -2.21
N VAL A 51 12.04 -0.26 -3.03
CA VAL A 51 13.51 -0.21 -3.03
C VAL A 51 14.00 1.17 -2.59
N ASN A 52 14.64 1.22 -1.42
CA ASN A 52 15.39 2.38 -0.98
C ASN A 52 16.87 2.17 -1.30
N LEU A 53 17.35 2.66 -2.43
CA LEU A 53 18.73 2.42 -2.90
C LEU A 53 19.78 2.81 -1.87
N ARG A 54 19.63 3.98 -1.23
CA ARG A 54 20.59 4.48 -0.23
C ARG A 54 20.77 3.51 0.93
N GLN A 55 19.68 2.85 1.35
CA GLN A 55 19.65 1.96 2.50
C GLN A 55 19.78 0.48 2.12
N TYR A 56 19.67 0.16 0.82
CA TYR A 56 19.61 -1.23 0.38
C TYR A 56 20.92 -2.01 0.56
N SER A 57 22.05 -1.35 0.40
CA SER A 57 23.38 -1.97 0.52
C SER A 57 24.40 -1.01 1.12
N GLN A 58 25.58 -1.53 1.48
CA GLN A 58 26.69 -0.69 1.94
C GLN A 58 27.11 0.31 0.86
N GLU A 59 27.11 -0.09 -0.40
CA GLU A 59 27.40 0.80 -1.53
C GLU A 59 26.28 1.81 -1.78
N GLY A 60 25.01 1.41 -1.60
CA GLY A 60 23.81 2.20 -1.86
C GLY A 60 23.63 2.55 -3.34
N THR A 61 24.04 1.66 -4.26
CA THR A 61 24.07 1.93 -5.69
C THR A 61 23.11 1.00 -6.47
N ILE A 62 22.75 1.45 -7.68
CA ILE A 62 21.96 0.67 -8.65
C ILE A 62 22.64 -0.69 -8.94
N LYS A 63 23.95 -0.68 -9.18
CA LYS A 63 24.72 -1.91 -9.44
C LYS A 63 24.72 -2.90 -8.26
N ALA A 64 24.76 -2.38 -7.04
CA ALA A 64 24.70 -3.22 -5.85
C ALA A 64 23.31 -3.85 -5.69
N PHE A 65 22.25 -3.06 -5.90
CA PHE A 65 20.87 -3.56 -5.88
C PHE A 65 20.63 -4.63 -6.95
N GLU A 66 21.12 -4.42 -8.17
CA GLU A 66 20.90 -5.30 -9.33
C GLU A 66 21.28 -6.76 -9.03
N LYS A 67 22.29 -7.00 -8.18
CA LYS A 67 22.69 -8.35 -7.72
C LYS A 67 21.59 -9.10 -6.99
N SER A 68 20.58 -8.39 -6.47
CA SER A 68 19.44 -8.97 -5.75
C SER A 68 18.27 -9.38 -6.65
N LEU A 69 18.28 -9.02 -7.93
CA LEU A 69 17.18 -9.35 -8.85
C LEU A 69 16.85 -10.85 -8.88
N PRO A 70 17.82 -11.79 -8.96
CA PRO A 70 17.51 -13.23 -8.95
C PRO A 70 16.76 -13.65 -7.69
N ARG A 71 17.19 -13.22 -6.51
CA ARG A 71 16.56 -13.53 -5.22
C ARG A 71 15.14 -12.97 -5.14
N LEU A 72 14.94 -11.71 -5.57
CA LEU A 72 13.63 -11.08 -5.59
C LEU A 72 12.67 -11.77 -6.56
N LYS A 73 13.19 -12.26 -7.70
CA LYS A 73 12.40 -13.04 -8.64
C LYS A 73 12.00 -14.40 -8.06
N GLU A 74 12.90 -15.08 -7.39
CA GLU A 74 12.61 -16.31 -6.68
C GLU A 74 11.58 -16.10 -5.57
N MET A 75 11.64 -14.99 -4.85
CA MET A 75 10.66 -14.63 -3.84
C MET A 75 9.26 -14.34 -4.41
N GLY A 76 9.12 -14.09 -5.72
CA GLY A 76 7.84 -13.82 -6.39
C GLY A 76 7.49 -12.33 -6.54
N VAL A 77 8.46 -11.45 -6.41
CA VAL A 77 8.27 -10.01 -6.66
C VAL A 77 7.96 -9.76 -8.13
N GLU A 78 7.04 -8.82 -8.39
CA GLU A 78 6.61 -8.47 -9.74
C GLU A 78 6.89 -7.01 -10.11
N ILE A 79 6.58 -6.05 -9.23
CA ILE A 79 6.86 -4.63 -9.45
C ILE A 79 8.00 -4.20 -8.51
N LEU A 80 9.04 -3.62 -9.07
CA LEU A 80 10.09 -2.93 -8.33
C LEU A 80 9.76 -1.44 -8.32
N TRP A 81 9.42 -0.89 -7.15
CA TRP A 81 9.26 0.54 -6.96
C TRP A 81 10.52 1.12 -6.32
N PHE A 82 11.23 1.96 -7.07
CA PHE A 82 12.39 2.69 -6.56
C PHE A 82 11.96 4.04 -5.99
N MET A 83 12.33 4.32 -4.73
CA MET A 83 12.27 5.66 -4.16
C MET A 83 13.00 6.65 -5.07
N PRO A 84 12.85 7.99 -4.89
CA PRO A 84 13.38 8.95 -5.86
C PRO A 84 14.86 8.70 -6.17
N ILE A 85 15.15 8.53 -7.47
CA ILE A 85 16.51 8.27 -7.98
C ILE A 85 17.16 9.51 -8.59
N THR A 86 16.46 10.64 -8.54
CA THR A 86 16.91 11.92 -9.10
C THR A 86 17.91 12.62 -8.15
N PRO A 87 18.77 13.53 -8.67
CA PRO A 87 19.69 14.30 -7.85
C PRO A 87 18.96 15.12 -6.78
N ILE A 88 19.57 15.18 -5.60
CA ILE A 88 19.04 15.85 -4.41
C ILE A 88 19.59 17.27 -4.33
N GLY A 89 18.74 18.26 -4.02
CA GLY A 89 19.13 19.64 -3.79
C GLY A 89 20.11 19.81 -2.62
N LEU A 90 20.94 20.82 -2.71
CA LEU A 90 21.93 21.17 -1.67
C LEU A 90 21.51 22.38 -0.86
N LYS A 91 20.78 23.32 -1.50
CA LYS A 91 20.36 24.56 -0.88
C LYS A 91 19.25 24.33 0.15
N ASP A 92 19.37 24.99 1.30
CA ASP A 92 18.45 24.94 2.43
C ASP A 92 18.30 23.53 3.04
N ARG A 93 19.19 22.59 2.68
CA ARG A 93 19.28 21.25 3.28
C ARG A 93 19.51 21.38 4.77
N LYS A 94 18.84 20.56 5.58
CA LYS A 94 19.18 20.44 7.00
C LYS A 94 20.61 19.89 7.10
N MET A 95 21.51 20.69 7.65
CA MET A 95 22.95 20.44 7.57
C MET A 95 23.49 19.99 8.94
N ASP A 96 23.82 18.72 9.05
CA ASP A 96 25.07 18.31 9.67
C ASP A 96 25.89 17.57 8.60
N GLU A 97 27.18 17.41 8.83
CA GLU A 97 28.14 16.83 7.85
C GLU A 97 27.78 15.38 7.43
N THR A 98 26.86 14.72 8.14
CA THR A 98 26.45 13.34 7.90
C THR A 98 25.18 13.24 7.06
N GLN A 99 24.45 14.34 6.83
CA GLN A 99 23.15 14.31 6.13
C GLN A 99 23.33 14.42 4.62
N LEU A 100 22.73 13.44 3.94
CA LEU A 100 22.71 13.36 2.46
C LEU A 100 21.49 14.07 1.84
N GLY A 101 20.62 14.65 2.68
CA GLY A 101 19.39 15.34 2.27
C GLY A 101 18.23 14.41 1.97
N SER A 102 17.06 15.04 1.76
CA SER A 102 15.85 14.34 1.42
C SER A 102 15.87 13.83 -0.03
N TYR A 103 15.50 12.59 -0.26
CA TYR A 103 15.25 12.03 -1.60
C TYR A 103 14.22 12.86 -2.39
N TYR A 104 13.30 13.50 -1.67
CA TYR A 104 12.18 14.27 -2.23
C TYR A 104 12.53 15.73 -2.55
N ALA A 105 13.71 16.21 -2.20
CA ALA A 105 14.21 17.52 -2.62
C ALA A 105 14.86 17.42 -4.02
N VAL A 106 14.04 17.31 -5.06
CA VAL A 106 14.48 17.04 -6.44
C VAL A 106 15.20 18.24 -7.05
N LYS A 107 16.50 18.08 -7.38
CA LYS A 107 17.31 19.08 -8.04
C LYS A 107 17.16 19.07 -9.56
N ASN A 108 17.03 17.89 -10.18
CA ASN A 108 16.84 17.76 -11.62
C ASN A 108 15.94 16.56 -11.93
N TYR A 109 14.89 16.80 -12.69
CA TYR A 109 13.88 15.77 -13.03
C TYR A 109 14.33 14.77 -14.11
N LYS A 110 15.44 14.99 -14.81
CA LYS A 110 15.87 14.17 -15.95
C LYS A 110 17.26 13.54 -15.76
N GLU A 111 17.76 13.49 -14.56
CA GLU A 111 19.07 12.93 -14.22
C GLU A 111 18.95 11.85 -13.15
N VAL A 112 19.92 10.94 -13.12
CA VAL A 112 20.11 9.97 -12.03
C VAL A 112 21.05 10.60 -10.99
N ASN A 113 20.72 10.43 -9.71
CA ASN A 113 21.57 10.87 -8.60
C ASN A 113 22.95 10.19 -8.68
N PRO A 114 24.04 10.95 -8.75
CA PRO A 114 25.40 10.40 -8.80
C PRO A 114 25.76 9.45 -7.64
N GLU A 115 25.09 9.59 -6.47
CA GLU A 115 25.24 8.68 -5.34
C GLU A 115 24.81 7.24 -5.71
N PHE A 116 23.83 7.10 -6.61
CA PHE A 116 23.26 5.81 -6.99
C PHE A 116 23.92 5.22 -8.24
N GLY A 117 24.56 6.04 -9.07
CA GLY A 117 25.19 5.64 -10.31
C GLY A 117 24.90 6.58 -11.47
N THR A 118 24.89 6.05 -12.68
CA THR A 118 24.69 6.80 -13.92
C THR A 118 23.35 6.44 -14.58
N MET A 119 22.93 7.27 -15.55
CA MET A 119 21.78 6.94 -16.42
C MET A 119 22.00 5.63 -17.18
N ALA A 120 23.24 5.31 -17.55
CA ALA A 120 23.58 4.05 -18.22
C ALA A 120 23.38 2.85 -17.28
N ASP A 121 23.78 2.99 -16.01
CA ASP A 121 23.56 1.95 -14.98
C ASP A 121 22.07 1.72 -14.74
N TRP A 122 21.27 2.80 -14.67
CA TRP A 122 19.83 2.71 -14.54
C TRP A 122 19.18 1.98 -15.73
N LYS A 123 19.49 2.42 -16.97
CA LYS A 123 18.97 1.78 -18.20
C LYS A 123 19.32 0.29 -18.25
N GLN A 124 20.54 -0.07 -17.86
CA GLN A 124 20.98 -1.47 -17.84
C GLN A 124 20.22 -2.29 -16.79
N MET A 125 20.04 -1.74 -15.57
CA MET A 125 19.28 -2.40 -14.50
C MET A 125 17.82 -2.60 -14.92
N VAL A 126 17.15 -1.58 -15.49
CA VAL A 126 15.75 -1.70 -15.99
C VAL A 126 15.66 -2.79 -17.06
N LYS A 127 16.60 -2.82 -18.03
CA LYS A 127 16.65 -3.86 -19.05
C LYS A 127 16.81 -5.26 -18.43
N ASN A 128 17.69 -5.43 -17.47
CA ASN A 128 17.92 -6.72 -16.81
C ASN A 128 16.70 -7.14 -15.96
N ALA A 129 16.06 -6.19 -15.26
CA ALA A 129 14.81 -6.44 -14.56
C ALA A 129 13.70 -6.91 -15.52
N HIS A 130 13.52 -6.24 -16.67
CA HIS A 130 12.55 -6.63 -17.68
C HIS A 130 12.85 -8.02 -18.27
N ASN A 131 14.13 -8.36 -18.54
CA ASN A 131 14.52 -9.70 -19.02
C ASN A 131 14.16 -10.81 -18.03
N MET A 132 14.09 -10.48 -16.74
CA MET A 132 13.64 -11.38 -15.69
C MET A 132 12.13 -11.33 -15.44
N GLY A 133 11.39 -10.49 -16.18
CA GLY A 133 9.94 -10.34 -16.10
C GLY A 133 9.45 -9.48 -14.94
N PHE A 134 10.28 -8.60 -14.38
CA PHE A 134 9.83 -7.56 -13.49
C PHE A 134 9.20 -6.40 -14.26
N LYS A 135 8.38 -5.64 -13.56
CA LYS A 135 7.99 -4.27 -13.89
C LYS A 135 8.77 -3.30 -13.02
N VAL A 136 9.11 -2.15 -13.57
CA VAL A 136 9.91 -1.13 -12.87
C VAL A 136 9.15 0.18 -12.84
N ILE A 137 8.88 0.71 -11.66
CA ILE A 137 8.33 2.05 -11.48
C ILE A 137 9.28 2.88 -10.61
N THR A 138 9.28 4.19 -10.82
CA THR A 138 10.09 5.11 -10.01
C THR A 138 9.19 6.09 -9.27
N ASP A 139 9.67 6.57 -8.13
CA ASP A 139 9.02 7.64 -7.39
C ASP A 139 9.08 8.96 -8.16
N TRP A 140 8.00 9.73 -8.11
CA TRP A 140 7.86 10.98 -8.82
C TRP A 140 7.34 12.09 -7.93
N VAL A 141 8.17 13.10 -7.69
CA VAL A 141 7.87 14.23 -6.82
C VAL A 141 7.31 15.38 -7.64
N ALA A 142 5.98 15.45 -7.76
CA ALA A 142 5.32 16.47 -8.56
C ALA A 142 4.86 17.71 -7.75
N ASN A 143 4.74 17.60 -6.43
CA ASN A 143 4.22 18.69 -5.61
C ASN A 143 5.24 19.84 -5.40
N HIS A 144 6.53 19.53 -5.40
CA HIS A 144 7.60 20.46 -5.05
C HIS A 144 8.93 20.06 -5.69
N SER A 145 9.91 20.93 -5.64
CA SER A 145 11.30 20.63 -6.00
C SER A 145 12.28 21.31 -5.04
N ALA A 146 13.57 20.99 -5.15
CA ALA A 146 14.61 21.65 -4.36
C ALA A 146 14.75 23.15 -4.70
N PRO A 147 15.21 24.00 -3.76
CA PRO A 147 15.43 25.43 -3.98
C PRO A 147 16.56 25.74 -4.98
N ASP A 148 17.41 24.77 -5.27
CA ASP A 148 18.47 24.86 -6.29
C ASP A 148 18.15 24.04 -7.55
N ASN A 149 16.89 23.68 -7.77
CA ASN A 149 16.43 23.18 -9.05
C ASN A 149 16.60 24.28 -10.13
N PRO A 150 17.14 24.00 -11.31
CA PRO A 150 17.31 24.98 -12.38
C PRO A 150 16.06 25.79 -12.73
N TRP A 151 14.88 25.22 -12.59
CA TRP A 151 13.61 25.94 -12.81
C TRP A 151 13.41 27.14 -11.88
N MET A 152 14.03 27.14 -10.68
CA MET A 152 13.96 28.29 -9.77
C MET A 152 14.54 29.58 -10.38
N THR A 153 15.54 29.44 -11.25
CA THR A 153 16.20 30.59 -11.92
C THR A 153 15.68 30.81 -13.33
N THR A 154 15.41 29.73 -14.07
CA THR A 154 14.98 29.83 -15.49
C THR A 154 13.48 30.09 -15.62
N HIS A 155 12.68 29.58 -14.73
CA HIS A 155 11.21 29.64 -14.75
C HIS A 155 10.61 29.91 -13.36
N PRO A 156 10.94 31.06 -12.71
CA PRO A 156 10.50 31.33 -11.33
C PRO A 156 8.96 31.37 -11.17
N ALA A 157 8.20 31.54 -12.25
CA ALA A 157 6.76 31.46 -12.28
C ALA A 157 6.20 30.04 -12.10
N PHE A 158 7.06 29.02 -12.17
CA PHE A 158 6.69 27.64 -11.87
C PHE A 158 6.43 27.38 -10.37
N TYR A 159 6.75 28.34 -9.52
CA TYR A 159 6.67 28.19 -8.06
C TYR A 159 5.65 29.10 -7.45
N GLU A 160 4.95 28.58 -6.43
CA GLU A 160 4.03 29.38 -5.63
C GLU A 160 4.76 30.44 -4.81
N ARG A 161 4.10 31.60 -4.64
CA ARG A 161 4.57 32.69 -3.79
C ARG A 161 3.48 33.07 -2.78
N ASP A 162 3.94 33.47 -1.60
CA ASP A 162 3.08 34.07 -0.58
C ASP A 162 2.70 35.53 -0.94
N SER A 163 1.86 36.15 -0.11
CA SER A 163 1.44 37.54 -0.28
C SER A 163 2.56 38.56 -0.23
N SER A 164 3.73 38.20 0.33
CA SER A 164 4.94 39.01 0.40
C SER A 164 5.89 38.78 -0.78
N GLY A 165 5.52 37.85 -1.70
CA GLY A 165 6.31 37.50 -2.85
C GLY A 165 7.42 36.47 -2.61
N ASN A 166 7.50 35.88 -1.42
CA ASN A 166 8.47 34.81 -1.12
C ASN A 166 8.01 33.47 -1.68
N PHE A 167 8.95 32.61 -2.06
CA PHE A 167 8.63 31.26 -2.47
C PHE A 167 8.11 30.41 -1.29
N VAL A 168 7.02 29.68 -1.52
CA VAL A 168 6.37 28.87 -0.51
C VAL A 168 7.07 27.51 -0.40
N SER A 169 7.37 27.07 0.83
CA SER A 169 7.72 25.69 1.14
C SER A 169 6.46 24.92 1.55
N PRO A 170 6.18 23.74 1.00
CA PRO A 170 5.07 22.93 1.49
C PRO A 170 5.37 22.43 2.91
N TYR A 171 4.38 22.53 3.78
CA TYR A 171 4.53 22.12 5.20
C TYR A 171 5.73 22.81 5.88
N ASP A 172 6.50 22.06 6.67
CA ASP A 172 7.76 22.47 7.31
C ASP A 172 9.03 22.03 6.55
N TRP A 173 8.88 21.66 5.25
CA TRP A 173 9.96 21.14 4.41
C TRP A 173 10.79 22.28 3.80
N THR A 174 11.68 22.85 4.61
CA THR A 174 12.45 24.05 4.26
C THR A 174 13.40 23.86 3.07
N ASP A 175 13.78 22.62 2.76
CA ASP A 175 14.61 22.21 1.63
C ASP A 175 13.83 21.98 0.33
N THR A 176 12.58 22.44 0.26
CA THR A 176 11.72 22.32 -0.93
C THR A 176 10.98 23.62 -1.24
N ARG A 177 10.48 23.75 -2.48
CA ARG A 177 9.63 24.86 -2.95
C ARG A 177 8.44 24.32 -3.72
N LYS A 178 7.25 24.81 -3.40
CA LYS A 178 5.98 24.33 -3.94
C LYS A 178 5.80 24.75 -5.40
N LEU A 179 5.37 23.84 -6.24
CA LEU A 179 5.11 24.07 -7.66
C LEU A 179 3.70 24.63 -7.89
N ASN A 180 3.57 25.54 -8.84
CA ASN A 180 2.35 26.27 -9.17
C ASN A 180 1.66 25.68 -10.41
N TYR A 181 0.75 24.76 -10.23
CA TYR A 181 0.01 24.10 -11.31
C TYR A 181 -1.05 24.97 -12.02
N THR A 182 -1.22 26.23 -11.64
CA THR A 182 -1.97 27.19 -12.48
C THR A 182 -1.16 27.63 -13.68
N ASN A 183 0.16 27.44 -13.67
CA ASN A 183 1.06 27.75 -14.77
C ASN A 183 1.04 26.62 -15.81
N ARG A 184 0.64 26.93 -17.03
CA ARG A 184 0.53 25.96 -18.14
C ARG A 184 1.89 25.37 -18.52
N GLU A 185 2.92 26.21 -18.61
CA GLU A 185 4.26 25.79 -19.00
C GLU A 185 4.89 24.82 -17.98
N LEU A 186 4.58 24.98 -16.68
CA LEU A 186 4.97 24.01 -15.67
C LEU A 186 4.33 22.63 -15.95
N ARG A 187 3.02 22.59 -16.24
CA ARG A 187 2.33 21.33 -16.54
C ARG A 187 2.98 20.63 -17.74
N ASP A 188 3.24 21.35 -18.82
CA ASP A 188 3.88 20.80 -20.00
C ASP A 188 5.30 20.29 -19.73
N SER A 189 6.07 21.04 -18.93
CA SER A 189 7.43 20.68 -18.52
C SER A 189 7.44 19.42 -17.65
N MET A 190 6.50 19.29 -16.71
CA MET A 190 6.37 18.14 -15.83
C MET A 190 5.98 16.89 -16.62
N ILE A 191 4.99 16.98 -17.52
CA ILE A 191 4.60 15.90 -18.41
C ILE A 191 5.76 15.48 -19.29
N SER A 192 6.51 16.44 -19.86
CA SER A 192 7.71 16.17 -20.67
C SER A 192 8.79 15.43 -19.86
N ALA A 193 8.97 15.76 -18.58
CA ALA A 193 9.93 15.09 -17.73
C ALA A 193 9.51 13.63 -17.44
N MET A 194 8.23 13.36 -17.20
CA MET A 194 7.74 11.99 -17.02
C MET A 194 7.84 11.18 -18.32
N LYS A 195 7.47 11.77 -19.47
CA LYS A 195 7.64 11.15 -20.79
C LYS A 195 9.09 10.78 -21.08
N PHE A 196 10.05 11.62 -20.67
CA PHE A 196 11.47 11.35 -20.82
C PHE A 196 11.86 10.01 -20.16
N TRP A 197 11.44 9.75 -18.91
CA TRP A 197 11.78 8.50 -18.23
C TRP A 197 11.18 7.26 -18.91
N ILE A 198 9.96 7.35 -19.43
CA ILE A 198 9.34 6.24 -20.19
C ILE A 198 10.12 5.99 -21.49
N ASN A 199 10.39 7.03 -22.26
CA ASN A 199 11.04 6.91 -23.56
C ASN A 199 12.49 6.47 -23.46
N GLU A 200 13.25 7.06 -22.53
CA GLU A 200 14.68 6.82 -22.40
C GLU A 200 15.03 5.54 -21.66
N THR A 201 14.21 5.11 -20.72
CA THR A 201 14.57 4.03 -19.84
C THR A 201 13.62 2.84 -19.91
N GLY A 202 12.43 3.03 -20.48
CA GLY A 202 11.44 1.99 -20.64
C GLY A 202 10.69 1.60 -19.36
N ILE A 203 10.75 2.39 -18.28
CA ILE A 203 10.03 2.10 -17.03
C ILE A 203 8.54 1.90 -17.28
N ASP A 204 7.88 1.18 -16.35
CA ASP A 204 6.48 0.74 -16.48
C ASP A 204 5.50 1.62 -15.71
N GLY A 205 5.95 2.71 -15.10
CA GLY A 205 5.07 3.64 -14.41
C GLY A 205 5.73 4.43 -13.30
N PHE A 206 4.91 4.99 -12.43
CA PHE A 206 5.35 5.89 -11.37
C PHE A 206 4.56 5.66 -10.08
N ARG A 207 5.23 5.86 -8.93
CA ARG A 207 4.59 6.20 -7.67
C ARG A 207 4.68 7.72 -7.52
N CYS A 208 3.57 8.39 -7.36
CA CYS A 208 3.54 9.85 -7.28
C CYS A 208 3.42 10.30 -5.83
N ASP A 209 4.47 10.98 -5.38
CA ASP A 209 4.62 11.54 -4.04
C ASP A 209 3.57 12.61 -3.75
N VAL A 210 2.96 12.57 -2.53
CA VAL A 210 1.87 13.47 -2.10
C VAL A 210 0.89 13.83 -3.22
N ALA A 211 0.46 12.83 -4.00
CA ALA A 211 -0.30 13.02 -5.23
C ALA A 211 -1.59 13.82 -5.04
N GLU A 212 -2.21 13.74 -3.86
CA GLU A 212 -3.44 14.48 -3.54
C GLU A 212 -3.22 15.98 -3.30
N SER A 213 -1.98 16.43 -3.16
CA SER A 213 -1.61 17.84 -3.07
C SER A 213 -1.37 18.48 -4.46
N VAL A 214 -1.42 17.69 -5.52
CA VAL A 214 -1.32 18.12 -6.91
C VAL A 214 -2.72 18.04 -7.55
N PRO A 215 -3.15 19.02 -8.38
CA PRO A 215 -4.50 19.05 -8.92
C PRO A 215 -4.86 17.80 -9.73
N ALA A 216 -6.04 17.23 -9.48
CA ALA A 216 -6.50 16.00 -10.14
C ALA A 216 -6.68 16.17 -11.66
N ASP A 217 -7.02 17.37 -12.13
CA ASP A 217 -7.11 17.68 -13.56
C ASP A 217 -5.74 17.64 -14.25
N PHE A 218 -4.67 18.06 -13.56
CA PHE A 218 -3.30 17.87 -14.06
C PHE A 218 -2.96 16.38 -14.17
N TRP A 219 -3.26 15.58 -13.15
CA TRP A 219 -3.02 14.14 -13.19
C TRP A 219 -3.77 13.47 -14.34
N LYS A 220 -5.03 13.84 -14.55
CA LYS A 220 -5.83 13.30 -15.67
C LYS A 220 -5.19 13.60 -17.01
N GLU A 221 -4.75 14.84 -17.23
CA GLU A 221 -4.02 15.24 -18.42
C GLU A 221 -2.71 14.47 -18.57
N CYS A 222 -1.89 14.47 -17.53
CA CYS A 222 -0.59 13.84 -17.49
C CYS A 222 -0.67 12.34 -17.79
N ILE A 223 -1.50 11.61 -17.07
CA ILE A 223 -1.64 10.15 -17.21
C ILE A 223 -2.18 9.80 -18.62
N THR A 224 -3.12 10.59 -19.13
CA THR A 224 -3.61 10.42 -20.51
C THR A 224 -2.47 10.54 -21.53
N GLU A 225 -1.59 11.52 -21.35
CA GLU A 225 -0.44 11.74 -22.23
C GLU A 225 0.64 10.65 -22.09
N LEU A 226 0.87 10.12 -20.88
CA LEU A 226 1.80 9.01 -20.66
C LEU A 226 1.31 7.72 -21.29
N ARG A 227 0.01 7.42 -21.16
CA ARG A 227 -0.60 6.21 -21.71
C ARG A 227 -0.66 6.18 -23.24
N LYS A 228 -0.49 7.30 -23.92
CA LYS A 228 -0.26 7.32 -25.39
C LYS A 228 1.07 6.69 -25.79
N ILE A 229 2.05 6.63 -24.88
CA ILE A 229 3.40 6.08 -25.14
C ILE A 229 3.44 4.61 -24.71
N LYS A 230 2.97 4.33 -23.50
CA LYS A 230 3.03 3.00 -22.87
C LYS A 230 1.90 2.86 -21.87
N ASP A 231 1.39 1.65 -21.72
CA ASP A 231 0.41 1.31 -20.69
C ASP A 231 1.09 1.28 -19.30
N VAL A 232 1.18 2.47 -18.69
CA VAL A 232 1.90 2.70 -17.42
C VAL A 232 1.01 2.47 -16.22
N PHE A 233 1.60 1.87 -15.18
CA PHE A 233 0.98 1.73 -13.86
C PHE A 233 1.23 2.98 -13.00
N MET A 234 0.17 3.55 -12.46
CA MET A 234 0.21 4.78 -11.68
C MET A 234 -0.24 4.53 -10.25
N LEU A 235 0.69 4.67 -9.31
CA LEU A 235 0.44 4.57 -7.87
C LEU A 235 0.45 5.97 -7.26
N ALA A 236 -0.63 6.37 -6.61
CA ALA A 236 -0.70 7.63 -5.89
C ALA A 236 -0.43 7.44 -4.39
N GLU A 237 0.48 8.23 -3.83
CA GLU A 237 0.46 8.47 -2.41
C GLU A 237 -0.68 9.45 -2.09
N GLY A 238 -1.72 8.93 -1.48
CA GLY A 238 -2.96 9.64 -1.17
C GLY A 238 -4.12 8.67 -1.09
N GLU A 239 -5.26 9.16 -0.60
CA GLU A 239 -6.46 8.34 -0.39
C GLU A 239 -7.71 8.92 -1.05
N ARG A 240 -7.63 10.09 -1.70
CA ARG A 240 -8.81 10.69 -2.32
C ARG A 240 -9.32 9.84 -3.49
N PRO A 241 -10.61 9.45 -3.51
CA PRO A 241 -11.20 8.69 -4.62
C PRO A 241 -11.06 9.36 -5.99
N GLU A 242 -10.97 10.72 -6.03
CA GLU A 242 -10.78 11.51 -7.23
C GLU A 242 -9.51 11.15 -8.00
N LEU A 243 -8.46 10.66 -7.31
CA LEU A 243 -7.23 10.22 -7.95
C LEU A 243 -7.47 9.04 -8.90
N HIS A 244 -8.37 8.13 -8.56
CA HIS A 244 -8.75 7.04 -9.45
C HIS A 244 -9.46 7.55 -10.71
N TYR A 245 -10.33 8.56 -10.58
CA TYR A 245 -10.98 9.17 -11.76
C TYR A 245 -10.01 10.02 -12.59
N ALA A 246 -8.88 10.44 -12.00
CA ALA A 246 -7.79 11.11 -12.71
C ALA A 246 -6.86 10.14 -13.45
N GLY A 247 -7.01 8.82 -13.25
CA GLY A 247 -6.26 7.79 -13.98
C GLY A 247 -5.28 6.98 -13.15
N PHE A 248 -5.18 7.18 -11.84
CA PHE A 248 -4.35 6.33 -10.99
C PHE A 248 -4.95 4.93 -10.86
N ASP A 249 -4.09 3.93 -10.99
CA ASP A 249 -4.47 2.52 -10.82
C ASP A 249 -4.66 2.18 -9.34
N ALA A 250 -3.74 2.63 -8.50
CA ALA A 250 -3.76 2.35 -7.08
C ALA A 250 -3.55 3.62 -6.25
N THR A 251 -4.16 3.62 -5.05
CA THR A 251 -3.94 4.61 -4.00
C THR A 251 -3.56 3.91 -2.70
N TYR A 252 -2.89 4.60 -1.80
CA TYR A 252 -2.54 4.06 -0.49
C TYR A 252 -3.78 3.80 0.36
N ALA A 253 -3.69 2.83 1.28
CA ALA A 253 -4.74 2.53 2.25
C ALA A 253 -4.32 3.00 3.66
N TRP A 254 -3.90 4.27 3.79
CA TRP A 254 -3.44 4.87 5.05
C TRP A 254 -4.48 4.75 6.18
N SER A 255 -5.75 4.98 5.85
CA SER A 255 -6.87 4.92 6.79
C SER A 255 -7.08 3.52 7.42
N VAL A 256 -6.43 2.49 6.90
CA VAL A 256 -6.50 1.12 7.44
C VAL A 256 -5.32 0.82 8.38
N MET A 257 -4.17 1.45 8.18
CA MET A 257 -2.94 1.14 8.94
C MET A 257 -3.05 1.47 10.42
N GLY A 258 -3.52 2.66 10.77
CA GLY A 258 -3.76 3.03 12.16
C GLY A 258 -4.71 2.06 12.86
N PRO A 259 -5.90 1.79 12.31
CA PRO A 259 -6.82 0.77 12.81
C PRO A 259 -6.23 -0.63 12.98
N MET A 260 -5.34 -1.11 12.10
CA MET A 260 -4.63 -2.38 12.30
C MET A 260 -3.78 -2.37 13.58
N ALA A 261 -3.02 -1.30 13.81
CA ALA A 261 -2.24 -1.16 15.04
C ALA A 261 -3.13 -1.05 16.29
N GLU A 262 -4.25 -0.34 16.20
CA GLU A 262 -5.21 -0.20 17.30
C GLU A 262 -5.88 -1.53 17.68
N VAL A 263 -6.11 -2.43 16.72
CA VAL A 263 -6.61 -3.79 16.99
C VAL A 263 -5.58 -4.56 17.82
N TYR A 264 -4.30 -4.57 17.40
CA TYR A 264 -3.24 -5.20 18.18
C TYR A 264 -3.12 -4.63 19.60
N GLN A 265 -3.22 -3.31 19.73
CA GLN A 265 -3.13 -2.61 21.00
C GLN A 265 -4.38 -2.76 21.90
N GLY A 266 -5.41 -3.47 21.44
CA GLY A 266 -6.69 -3.60 22.16
C GLY A 266 -7.52 -2.30 22.23
N LYS A 267 -7.15 -1.29 21.43
CA LYS A 267 -7.84 0.03 21.39
C LYS A 267 -9.02 0.04 20.43
N ARG A 268 -9.12 -0.96 19.55
CA ARG A 268 -10.17 -1.09 18.55
C ARG A 268 -10.70 -2.51 18.50
N SER A 269 -12.04 -2.65 18.53
CA SER A 269 -12.70 -3.94 18.30
C SER A 269 -12.64 -4.35 16.83
N LEU A 270 -12.73 -5.67 16.55
CA LEU A 270 -12.81 -6.17 15.18
C LEU A 270 -14.07 -5.67 14.45
N ALA A 271 -15.20 -5.50 15.13
CA ALA A 271 -16.41 -4.91 14.53
C ALA A 271 -16.18 -3.46 14.06
N SER A 272 -15.43 -2.67 14.85
CA SER A 272 -15.05 -1.31 14.43
C SER A 272 -14.02 -1.33 13.28
N PHE A 273 -13.07 -2.26 13.31
CA PHE A 273 -12.11 -2.45 12.21
C PHE A 273 -12.82 -2.85 10.91
N ASP A 274 -13.75 -3.81 10.98
CA ASP A 274 -14.58 -4.22 9.83
C ASP A 274 -15.40 -3.04 9.25
N SER A 275 -15.92 -2.16 10.12
CA SER A 275 -16.61 -0.93 9.68
C SER A 275 -15.69 0.02 8.92
N VAL A 276 -14.41 0.11 9.29
CA VAL A 276 -13.39 0.89 8.53
C VAL A 276 -13.18 0.26 7.16
N LEU A 277 -13.01 -1.06 7.09
CA LEU A 277 -12.81 -1.78 5.82
C LEU A 277 -14.00 -1.63 4.89
N ASN A 278 -15.23 -1.79 5.40
CA ASN A 278 -16.46 -1.63 4.62
C ASN A 278 -16.60 -0.20 4.06
N ARG A 279 -16.26 0.82 4.85
CA ARG A 279 -16.22 2.21 4.40
C ARG A 279 -15.18 2.41 3.30
N ASN A 280 -13.98 1.86 3.45
CA ASN A 280 -12.98 1.89 2.40
C ASN A 280 -13.49 1.26 1.11
N ILE A 281 -14.09 0.06 1.18
CA ILE A 281 -14.66 -0.61 0.00
C ILE A 281 -15.74 0.23 -0.68
N SER A 282 -16.63 0.86 0.09
CA SER A 282 -17.78 1.62 -0.45
C SER A 282 -17.43 2.99 -1.02
N ASN A 283 -16.34 3.60 -0.55
CA ASN A 283 -15.94 4.96 -0.95
C ASN A 283 -15.17 5.01 -2.26
N TYR A 284 -14.65 3.88 -2.74
CA TYR A 284 -13.80 3.84 -3.93
C TYR A 284 -14.53 3.20 -5.13
N PRO A 285 -14.13 3.53 -6.36
CA PRO A 285 -14.61 2.84 -7.56
C PRO A 285 -14.40 1.31 -7.43
N VAL A 286 -15.31 0.52 -8.01
CA VAL A 286 -15.25 -0.96 -7.90
C VAL A 286 -13.96 -1.55 -8.47
N ASN A 287 -13.39 -0.90 -9.46
CA ASN A 287 -12.13 -1.30 -10.09
C ASN A 287 -10.90 -0.56 -9.52
N ALA A 288 -11.04 0.24 -8.45
CA ALA A 288 -9.91 0.86 -7.81
C ALA A 288 -9.01 -0.19 -7.15
N PHE A 289 -7.69 -0.04 -7.27
CA PHE A 289 -6.74 -0.82 -6.49
C PHE A 289 -6.25 -0.01 -5.28
N ARG A 290 -5.95 -0.72 -4.19
CA ARG A 290 -5.48 -0.12 -2.95
C ARG A 290 -4.15 -0.74 -2.55
N THR A 291 -3.17 0.06 -2.20
CA THR A 291 -1.89 -0.45 -1.72
C THR A 291 -1.94 -0.63 -0.21
N TYR A 292 -1.98 -1.89 0.23
CA TYR A 292 -1.92 -2.28 1.64
C TYR A 292 -0.51 -2.74 1.99
N PHE A 293 -0.06 -2.38 3.19
CA PHE A 293 1.26 -2.73 3.70
C PHE A 293 1.31 -2.66 5.22
N THR A 294 2.28 -3.30 5.84
CA THR A 294 2.57 -3.20 7.28
C THR A 294 3.60 -2.13 7.57
N THR A 295 4.47 -1.82 6.61
CA THR A 295 5.47 -0.75 6.69
C THR A 295 5.89 -0.29 5.29
N ASN A 296 6.49 0.89 5.19
CA ASN A 296 7.18 1.47 4.05
C ASN A 296 8.34 2.34 4.55
N HIS A 297 9.00 3.09 3.67
CA HIS A 297 10.12 3.96 4.05
C HIS A 297 9.75 5.02 5.10
N ASP A 298 8.55 5.61 5.01
CA ASP A 298 8.09 6.62 5.98
C ASP A 298 7.73 5.99 7.32
N GLU A 299 6.90 4.95 7.29
CA GLU A 299 6.47 4.27 8.49
C GLU A 299 7.65 3.73 9.28
N ASN A 300 8.59 3.08 8.60
CA ASN A 300 9.79 2.54 9.24
C ASN A 300 10.65 3.64 9.86
N SER A 301 10.86 4.75 9.16
CA SER A 301 11.74 5.82 9.64
C SER A 301 11.12 6.67 10.75
N TRP A 302 9.82 6.96 10.65
CA TRP A 302 9.17 7.97 11.51
C TRP A 302 8.25 7.38 12.58
N ASN A 303 7.50 6.32 12.24
CA ASN A 303 6.41 5.81 13.08
C ASN A 303 6.73 4.48 13.78
N GLY A 304 7.84 3.85 13.45
CA GLY A 304 8.30 2.59 14.03
C GLY A 304 8.28 1.42 13.07
N THR A 305 9.08 0.42 13.39
CA THR A 305 9.11 -0.85 12.65
C THR A 305 7.77 -1.57 12.76
N GLU A 306 7.50 -2.51 11.86
CA GLU A 306 6.28 -3.35 11.97
C GLU A 306 6.22 -4.13 13.28
N PHE A 307 7.37 -4.48 13.87
CA PHE A 307 7.46 -5.18 15.15
C PHE A 307 7.08 -4.29 16.33
N GLU A 308 7.47 -3.00 16.29
CA GLU A 308 7.06 -2.02 17.31
C GLU A 308 5.56 -1.71 17.23
N LYS A 309 5.00 -1.69 16.02
CA LYS A 309 3.60 -1.31 15.78
C LYS A 309 2.62 -2.45 16.01
N TYR A 310 2.98 -3.67 15.61
CA TYR A 310 2.07 -4.81 15.56
C TYR A 310 2.51 -5.99 16.44
N GLY A 311 3.68 -5.93 17.09
CA GLY A 311 4.18 -7.00 17.97
C GLY A 311 4.00 -8.38 17.35
N ASP A 312 3.39 -9.30 18.10
CA ASP A 312 3.17 -10.68 17.65
C ASP A 312 2.15 -10.80 16.50
N ALA A 313 1.33 -9.79 16.28
CA ALA A 313 0.33 -9.78 15.20
C ALA A 313 0.93 -9.49 13.82
N TYR A 314 2.23 -9.14 13.70
CA TYR A 314 2.83 -8.66 12.45
C TYR A 314 2.63 -9.62 11.27
N LYS A 315 2.71 -10.97 11.49
CA LYS A 315 2.47 -11.97 10.43
C LYS A 315 1.01 -12.03 10.01
N ALA A 316 0.08 -12.08 10.95
CA ALA A 316 -1.36 -12.11 10.65
C ALA A 316 -1.79 -10.85 9.88
N LEU A 317 -1.27 -9.68 10.27
CA LEU A 317 -1.54 -8.42 9.58
C LEU A 317 -0.82 -8.33 8.23
N ALA A 318 0.38 -8.91 8.07
CA ALA A 318 1.00 -9.06 6.76
C ALA A 318 0.18 -9.98 5.85
N VAL A 319 -0.35 -11.12 6.32
CA VAL A 319 -1.28 -11.96 5.56
C VAL A 319 -2.50 -11.14 5.12
N PHE A 320 -3.09 -10.35 6.02
CA PHE A 320 -4.19 -9.46 5.68
C PHE A 320 -3.83 -8.52 4.53
N THR A 321 -2.72 -7.77 4.63
CA THR A 321 -2.32 -6.80 3.59
C THR A 321 -2.07 -7.45 2.24
N GLN A 322 -1.50 -8.66 2.22
CA GLN A 322 -1.17 -9.40 1.00
C GLN A 322 -2.38 -10.03 0.30
N THR A 323 -3.48 -10.27 1.01
CA THR A 323 -4.60 -11.07 0.50
C THR A 323 -5.94 -10.33 0.46
N PHE A 324 -6.05 -9.14 1.09
CA PHE A 324 -7.31 -8.42 1.20
C PHE A 324 -7.85 -7.93 -0.15
N TYR A 325 -9.12 -7.51 -0.16
CA TYR A 325 -9.83 -7.04 -1.35
C TYR A 325 -9.20 -5.76 -1.93
N GLN A 326 -9.20 -5.63 -3.24
CA GLN A 326 -8.60 -4.53 -4.00
C GLN A 326 -7.09 -4.32 -3.76
N SER A 327 -6.43 -5.22 -3.02
CA SER A 327 -5.02 -5.04 -2.67
C SER A 327 -4.09 -5.19 -3.87
N ILE A 328 -3.21 -4.22 -4.07
CA ILE A 328 -1.90 -4.35 -4.69
C ILE A 328 -0.90 -4.20 -3.54
N PRO A 329 -0.48 -5.32 -2.93
CA PRO A 329 0.26 -5.28 -1.67
C PRO A 329 1.71 -4.85 -1.88
N LEU A 330 2.26 -4.23 -0.84
CA LEU A 330 3.64 -3.78 -0.82
C LEU A 330 4.45 -4.55 0.22
N VAL A 331 5.69 -4.86 -0.14
CA VAL A 331 6.75 -5.33 0.75
C VAL A 331 7.89 -4.32 0.69
N TYR A 332 8.27 -3.76 1.85
CA TYR A 332 9.40 -2.84 1.94
C TYR A 332 10.72 -3.60 2.10
N SER A 333 11.78 -3.12 1.44
CA SER A 333 13.13 -3.68 1.53
C SER A 333 13.54 -3.95 2.98
N GLY A 334 13.91 -5.18 3.30
CA GLY A 334 14.33 -5.60 4.64
C GLY A 334 13.27 -6.37 5.42
N GLN A 335 12.00 -6.38 5.01
CA GLN A 335 10.97 -7.20 5.67
C GLN A 335 11.27 -8.70 5.55
N GLU A 336 11.91 -9.13 4.46
CA GLU A 336 12.32 -10.53 4.27
C GLU A 336 13.46 -10.99 5.18
N VAL A 337 14.17 -10.07 5.85
CA VAL A 337 15.23 -10.33 6.85
C VAL A 337 14.86 -9.89 8.27
N PRO A 338 13.59 -9.88 8.62
CA PRO A 338 12.89 -9.17 9.71
C PRO A 338 13.69 -7.98 10.30
N ASN A 339 13.86 -6.93 9.49
CA ASN A 339 14.58 -5.73 9.88
C ASN A 339 13.89 -5.03 11.05
N LYS A 340 14.46 -5.12 12.25
CA LYS A 340 13.95 -4.49 13.48
C LYS A 340 14.49 -3.08 13.73
N LYS A 341 15.19 -2.52 12.74
CA LYS A 341 15.82 -1.21 12.82
C LYS A 341 14.97 -0.16 12.13
N ARG A 342 14.76 0.98 12.77
CA ARG A 342 14.26 2.18 12.10
C ARG A 342 15.40 2.77 11.28
N LEU A 343 15.27 2.73 9.97
CA LEU A 343 16.28 3.26 9.06
C LEU A 343 16.24 4.78 9.06
N LYS A 344 17.39 5.42 9.26
CA LYS A 344 17.49 6.88 9.29
C LYS A 344 17.27 7.46 7.89
N PHE A 345 16.37 8.43 7.79
CA PHE A 345 15.92 8.96 6.49
C PHE A 345 17.01 9.77 5.75
N PHE A 346 17.71 10.66 6.46
CA PHE A 346 18.62 11.64 5.85
C PHE A 346 20.08 11.18 5.72
N VAL A 347 20.42 10.04 6.25
CA VAL A 347 21.79 9.50 6.26
C VAL A 347 21.81 8.11 5.64
N LYS A 348 23.01 7.64 5.31
CA LYS A 348 23.20 6.26 4.90
C LYS A 348 23.15 5.36 6.13
N ASP A 349 22.15 4.50 6.17
CA ASP A 349 21.85 3.59 7.28
C ASP A 349 21.42 2.22 6.73
N PRO A 350 22.36 1.40 6.21
CA PRO A 350 22.05 0.23 5.42
C PRO A 350 21.24 -0.82 6.19
N ILE A 351 20.37 -1.52 5.47
CA ILE A 351 19.69 -2.72 5.92
C ILE A 351 20.74 -3.79 6.25
N GLU A 352 20.56 -4.46 7.38
CA GLU A 352 21.40 -5.58 7.79
C GLU A 352 20.86 -6.87 7.18
N TRP A 353 21.40 -7.23 6.01
CA TRP A 353 21.05 -8.45 5.29
C TRP A 353 21.62 -9.70 5.98
N ASN A 354 20.96 -10.12 7.06
CA ASN A 354 21.33 -11.31 7.82
C ASN A 354 20.68 -12.58 7.21
N LYS A 355 19.95 -13.32 8.05
CA LYS A 355 19.19 -14.48 7.62
C LYS A 355 17.84 -14.03 7.03
N PHE A 356 17.48 -14.55 5.88
CA PHE A 356 16.21 -14.29 5.20
C PHE A 356 15.06 -15.10 5.82
N GLU A 357 14.84 -14.95 7.13
CA GLU A 357 13.88 -15.76 7.90
C GLU A 357 12.42 -15.55 7.46
N MET A 358 12.09 -14.37 6.97
CA MET A 358 10.76 -14.05 6.49
C MET A 358 10.60 -14.18 4.96
N ALA A 359 11.68 -14.43 4.23
CA ALA A 359 11.59 -14.62 2.77
C ALA A 359 10.67 -15.80 2.38
N PRO A 360 10.70 -16.99 3.01
CA PRO A 360 9.74 -18.05 2.71
C PRO A 360 8.29 -17.68 2.97
N PHE A 361 8.02 -16.89 4.04
CA PHE A 361 6.67 -16.40 4.36
C PHE A 361 6.13 -15.48 3.26
N TYR A 362 6.88 -14.44 2.88
CA TYR A 362 6.48 -13.55 1.79
C TYR A 362 6.42 -14.29 0.45
N SER A 363 7.39 -15.18 0.16
CA SER A 363 7.39 -15.97 -1.07
C SER A 363 6.11 -16.78 -1.23
N THR A 364 5.62 -17.42 -0.16
CA THR A 364 4.35 -18.17 -0.17
C THR A 364 3.18 -17.28 -0.60
N LEU A 365 3.06 -16.08 -0.02
CA LEU A 365 1.98 -15.15 -0.31
C LEU A 365 2.06 -14.55 -1.71
N LEU A 366 3.27 -14.14 -2.14
CA LEU A 366 3.50 -13.53 -3.45
C LEU A 366 3.27 -14.54 -4.58
N HIS A 367 3.72 -15.79 -4.42
CA HIS A 367 3.45 -16.85 -5.40
C HIS A 367 1.97 -17.26 -5.40
N LEU A 368 1.33 -17.35 -4.25
CA LEU A 368 -0.11 -17.59 -4.19
C LEU A 368 -0.87 -16.52 -4.98
N ARG A 369 -0.56 -15.24 -4.76
CA ARG A 369 -1.18 -14.13 -5.48
C ARG A 369 -0.96 -14.23 -7.00
N LYS A 370 0.25 -14.51 -7.43
CA LYS A 370 0.60 -14.67 -8.83
C LYS A 370 -0.16 -15.81 -9.51
N ASN A 371 -0.28 -16.95 -8.82
CA ASN A 371 -0.75 -18.20 -9.41
C ASN A 371 -2.25 -18.43 -9.23
N ASN A 372 -2.92 -17.75 -8.27
CA ASN A 372 -4.32 -17.93 -7.97
C ASN A 372 -5.11 -16.65 -8.26
N ALA A 373 -6.02 -16.72 -9.25
CA ALA A 373 -6.80 -15.55 -9.68
C ALA A 373 -7.76 -15.01 -8.61
N ALA A 374 -8.05 -15.77 -7.56
CA ALA A 374 -8.86 -15.30 -6.43
C ALA A 374 -8.21 -14.13 -5.67
N LEU A 375 -6.87 -13.99 -5.74
CA LEU A 375 -6.15 -12.88 -5.10
C LEU A 375 -5.89 -11.69 -6.04
N ALA A 376 -6.37 -11.71 -7.29
CA ALA A 376 -6.34 -10.53 -8.12
C ALA A 376 -7.07 -9.37 -7.41
N ALA A 377 -6.61 -8.14 -7.59
CA ALA A 377 -7.20 -6.97 -6.91
C ALA A 377 -8.69 -6.81 -7.24
N ASP A 378 -9.09 -7.12 -8.47
CA ASP A 378 -10.44 -7.10 -9.00
C ASP A 378 -11.26 -8.37 -8.72
N ALA A 379 -10.70 -9.39 -8.03
CA ALA A 379 -11.42 -10.61 -7.68
C ALA A 379 -12.44 -10.36 -6.55
N GLY A 380 -13.46 -11.20 -6.49
CA GLY A 380 -14.53 -11.11 -5.49
C GLY A 380 -14.02 -11.23 -4.05
N TYR A 381 -14.78 -10.62 -3.14
CA TYR A 381 -14.55 -10.65 -1.70
C TYR A 381 -15.85 -10.94 -0.97
N LYS A 382 -15.80 -11.82 0.02
CA LYS A 382 -16.90 -12.07 0.94
C LYS A 382 -16.34 -12.25 2.35
N LYS A 383 -16.78 -11.45 3.30
CA LYS A 383 -16.53 -11.73 4.72
C LYS A 383 -17.24 -13.01 5.13
N LEU A 384 -16.58 -13.85 5.91
CA LEU A 384 -17.13 -15.06 6.49
C LEU A 384 -17.49 -14.83 7.95
N SER A 385 -18.70 -15.22 8.36
CA SER A 385 -19.12 -15.21 9.75
C SER A 385 -18.57 -16.43 10.48
N THR A 386 -17.97 -16.20 11.62
CA THR A 386 -17.43 -17.24 12.50
C THR A 386 -18.30 -17.38 13.75
N ALA A 387 -18.08 -18.41 14.55
CA ALA A 387 -18.69 -18.50 15.88
C ALA A 387 -18.09 -17.47 16.87
N ASN A 388 -16.98 -16.79 16.50
CA ASN A 388 -16.29 -15.81 17.35
C ASN A 388 -15.77 -14.59 16.55
N ASP A 389 -16.68 -13.82 15.95
CA ASP A 389 -16.34 -12.62 15.16
C ASP A 389 -15.74 -11.46 16.00
N ILE A 390 -15.69 -11.59 17.32
CA ILE A 390 -15.04 -10.60 18.19
C ILE A 390 -13.51 -10.76 18.25
N ALA A 391 -13.00 -11.94 17.89
CA ALA A 391 -11.57 -12.28 17.92
C ALA A 391 -11.03 -12.75 16.57
N VAL A 392 -11.89 -13.30 15.72
CA VAL A 392 -11.52 -13.91 14.45
C VAL A 392 -12.03 -13.09 13.28
N PHE A 393 -11.14 -12.74 12.36
CA PHE A 393 -11.49 -12.10 11.09
C PHE A 393 -11.26 -13.07 9.94
N ALA A 394 -12.35 -13.46 9.27
CA ALA A 394 -12.31 -14.44 8.20
C ALA A 394 -12.97 -13.92 6.93
N TYR A 395 -12.39 -14.26 5.77
CA TYR A 395 -12.96 -13.89 4.47
C TYR A 395 -12.57 -14.86 3.36
N MET A 396 -13.38 -14.85 2.32
CA MET A 396 -13.19 -15.57 1.07
C MET A 396 -12.83 -14.58 -0.05
N ARG A 397 -11.80 -14.92 -0.81
CA ARG A 397 -11.52 -14.32 -2.12
C ARG A 397 -11.87 -15.33 -3.19
N GLN A 398 -12.48 -14.86 -4.29
CA GLN A 398 -12.92 -15.76 -5.37
C GLN A 398 -12.83 -15.10 -6.74
N SER A 399 -12.36 -15.86 -7.73
CA SER A 399 -12.44 -15.52 -9.15
C SER A 399 -12.76 -16.77 -9.95
N LYS A 400 -13.93 -16.82 -10.59
CA LYS A 400 -14.43 -18.02 -11.30
C LYS A 400 -14.37 -19.27 -10.39
N LYS A 401 -13.53 -20.26 -10.72
CA LYS A 401 -13.34 -21.49 -9.93
C LYS A 401 -12.30 -21.35 -8.82
N ASP A 402 -11.41 -20.35 -8.91
CA ASP A 402 -10.33 -20.17 -7.96
C ASP A 402 -10.86 -19.54 -6.67
N LYS A 403 -10.49 -20.13 -5.53
CA LYS A 403 -10.91 -19.68 -4.20
C LYS A 403 -9.75 -19.69 -3.24
N VAL A 404 -9.69 -18.66 -2.38
CA VAL A 404 -8.76 -18.57 -1.25
C VAL A 404 -9.55 -18.11 -0.02
N ALA A 405 -9.51 -18.90 1.05
CA ALA A 405 -10.03 -18.48 2.35
C ALA A 405 -8.88 -18.03 3.25
N VAL A 406 -9.07 -16.91 3.93
CA VAL A 406 -8.13 -16.32 4.89
C VAL A 406 -8.83 -16.22 6.23
N ILE A 407 -8.20 -16.74 7.27
CA ILE A 407 -8.73 -16.76 8.62
C ILE A 407 -7.61 -16.27 9.56
N LEU A 408 -7.90 -15.22 10.31
CA LEU A 408 -6.93 -14.53 11.17
C LEU A 408 -7.50 -14.50 12.60
N ASN A 409 -6.74 -15.03 13.55
CA ASN A 409 -6.97 -14.74 14.96
C ASN A 409 -6.32 -13.39 15.27
N LEU A 410 -7.12 -12.35 15.39
CA LEU A 410 -6.66 -11.00 15.71
C LEU A 410 -6.87 -10.67 17.20
N SER A 411 -6.54 -11.65 18.05
CA SER A 411 -6.58 -11.53 19.51
C SER A 411 -5.37 -12.18 20.18
N GLY A 412 -5.07 -11.76 21.41
CA GLY A 412 -4.01 -12.32 22.25
C GLY A 412 -4.36 -13.67 22.91
N GLU A 413 -5.50 -14.28 22.57
CA GLU A 413 -5.97 -15.54 23.16
C GLU A 413 -6.11 -16.62 22.10
N PRO A 414 -5.89 -17.91 22.42
CA PRO A 414 -6.16 -19.02 21.53
C PRO A 414 -7.65 -19.06 21.17
N GLN A 415 -7.98 -19.40 19.94
CA GLN A 415 -9.35 -19.46 19.48
C GLN A 415 -9.72 -20.85 18.95
N HIS A 416 -10.89 -21.34 19.40
CA HIS A 416 -11.54 -22.56 18.92
C HIS A 416 -12.92 -22.17 18.38
N PHE A 417 -13.19 -22.36 17.09
CA PHE A 417 -14.41 -21.87 16.47
C PHE A 417 -14.77 -22.66 15.22
N THR A 418 -16.00 -22.48 14.76
CA THR A 418 -16.49 -23.01 13.47
C THR A 418 -16.84 -21.85 12.55
N ILE A 419 -16.85 -22.11 11.24
CA ILE A 419 -17.36 -21.19 10.22
C ILE A 419 -18.61 -21.81 9.63
N LYS A 420 -19.73 -21.09 9.68
CA LYS A 420 -21.05 -21.58 9.30
C LYS A 420 -21.39 -21.36 7.82
N GLU A 421 -20.55 -20.62 7.12
CA GLU A 421 -20.75 -20.26 5.72
C GLU A 421 -20.39 -21.44 4.79
N ASN A 422 -21.31 -21.84 3.92
CA ASN A 422 -21.09 -22.97 3.02
C ASN A 422 -19.96 -22.72 1.99
N ASP A 423 -19.65 -21.47 1.71
CA ASP A 423 -18.62 -21.10 0.74
C ASP A 423 -17.23 -21.63 1.06
N ILE A 424 -16.94 -21.89 2.36
CA ILE A 424 -15.67 -22.44 2.80
C ILE A 424 -15.59 -23.98 2.71
N TYR A 425 -16.70 -24.67 2.43
CA TYR A 425 -16.68 -26.13 2.40
C TYR A 425 -16.03 -26.65 1.12
N GLY A 426 -15.23 -27.70 1.26
CA GLY A 426 -14.52 -28.33 0.15
C GLY A 426 -13.17 -28.88 0.53
N ASN A 427 -12.46 -29.36 -0.49
CA ASN A 427 -11.05 -29.77 -0.34
C ASN A 427 -10.16 -28.53 -0.46
N ALA A 428 -9.36 -28.30 0.55
CA ALA A 428 -8.47 -27.15 0.65
C ALA A 428 -7.05 -27.58 1.01
N VAL A 429 -6.09 -26.75 0.71
CA VAL A 429 -4.69 -26.92 1.09
C VAL A 429 -4.26 -25.68 1.87
N ASN A 430 -3.71 -25.87 3.06
CA ASN A 430 -3.05 -24.79 3.78
C ASN A 430 -1.78 -24.40 3.03
N VAL A 431 -1.70 -23.16 2.55
CA VAL A 431 -0.62 -22.71 1.65
C VAL A 431 0.75 -22.64 2.34
N PHE A 432 0.80 -22.52 3.67
CA PHE A 432 2.04 -22.45 4.43
C PHE A 432 2.59 -23.81 4.83
N THR A 433 1.71 -24.79 5.09
CA THR A 433 2.14 -26.14 5.55
C THR A 433 2.04 -27.19 4.45
N GLY A 434 1.25 -26.93 3.39
CA GLY A 434 0.93 -27.92 2.36
C GLY A 434 -0.07 -28.98 2.82
N GLU A 435 -0.60 -28.90 4.03
CA GLU A 435 -1.55 -29.84 4.57
C GLU A 435 -2.89 -29.78 3.82
N LYS A 436 -3.38 -30.95 3.41
CA LYS A 436 -4.68 -31.12 2.74
C LYS A 436 -5.77 -31.30 3.77
N GLN A 437 -6.82 -30.51 3.69
CA GLN A 437 -7.92 -30.52 4.62
C GLN A 437 -9.25 -30.58 3.88
N LYS A 438 -10.19 -31.42 4.37
CA LYS A 438 -11.59 -31.39 3.94
C LYS A 438 -12.36 -30.53 4.91
N LEU A 439 -12.69 -29.32 4.49
CA LEU A 439 -13.49 -28.38 5.29
C LEU A 439 -14.97 -28.71 5.15
N ILE A 440 -15.63 -28.93 6.27
CA ILE A 440 -17.05 -29.31 6.38
C ILE A 440 -17.75 -28.43 7.44
N ARG A 441 -19.07 -28.52 7.55
CA ARG A 441 -19.88 -27.64 8.41
C ARG A 441 -19.38 -27.54 9.86
N ASP A 442 -19.03 -28.67 10.45
CA ASP A 442 -18.66 -28.76 11.87
C ASP A 442 -17.13 -28.82 12.07
N PHE A 443 -16.37 -28.40 11.04
CA PHE A 443 -14.92 -28.34 11.16
C PHE A 443 -14.54 -27.28 12.19
N VAL A 444 -13.81 -27.71 13.23
CA VAL A 444 -13.32 -26.83 14.30
C VAL A 444 -11.94 -26.30 13.90
N TYR A 445 -11.82 -24.99 13.81
CA TYR A 445 -10.56 -24.29 13.62
C TYR A 445 -9.91 -24.01 14.98
N GLU A 446 -8.60 -24.23 15.05
CA GLU A 446 -7.79 -23.93 16.22
C GLU A 446 -6.67 -23.00 15.80
N LEU A 447 -6.63 -21.80 16.35
CA LEU A 447 -5.60 -20.79 16.08
C LEU A 447 -5.00 -20.30 17.38
N LYS A 448 -3.67 -20.28 17.46
CA LYS A 448 -2.93 -19.64 18.54
C LYS A 448 -3.19 -18.12 18.56
N PRO A 449 -2.78 -17.40 19.62
CA PRO A 449 -2.81 -15.93 19.62
C PRO A 449 -2.11 -15.37 18.39
N TRP A 450 -2.76 -14.42 17.69
CA TRP A 450 -2.23 -13.72 16.52
C TRP A 450 -1.82 -14.65 15.35
N ASP A 451 -2.40 -15.86 15.31
CA ASP A 451 -2.13 -16.85 14.28
C ASP A 451 -3.08 -16.69 13.07
N TYR A 452 -2.76 -17.39 12.00
CA TYR A 452 -3.48 -17.31 10.73
C TYR A 452 -3.47 -18.64 9.99
N VAL A 453 -4.45 -18.84 9.15
CA VAL A 453 -4.45 -19.88 8.14
C VAL A 453 -4.95 -19.33 6.81
N VAL A 454 -4.32 -19.74 5.74
CA VAL A 454 -4.72 -19.43 4.36
C VAL A 454 -4.92 -20.73 3.61
N TYR A 455 -6.14 -20.95 3.14
CA TYR A 455 -6.52 -22.12 2.38
C TYR A 455 -6.71 -21.79 0.90
N GLU A 456 -6.06 -22.55 0.03
CA GLU A 456 -6.35 -22.61 -1.40
C GLU A 456 -7.26 -23.79 -1.68
N PHE A 457 -8.35 -23.58 -2.40
CA PHE A 457 -9.27 -24.65 -2.81
C PHE A 457 -8.88 -25.24 -4.17
N LYS A 458 -9.04 -26.56 -4.32
CA LYS A 458 -8.71 -27.29 -5.54
C LYS A 458 -9.91 -28.07 -6.06
#